data_7b92e9cd932c96ad3334c8667b1badf3
#
_entry.id   7b92e9cd932c96ad3334c8667b1badf3
#
_cell.length_a   1.000
_cell.length_b   1.000
_cell.length_c   1.000
_cell.angle_alpha   90.00
_cell.angle_beta   90.00
_cell.angle_gamma   90.00
#
_symmetry.space_group_name_H-M   'P 1'
#
loop_
_entity.id
_entity.type
_entity.pdbx_description
1 polymer ?
#
loop_
_entity_poly.entity_id
_entity_poly.type
_entity_poly.pdbx_seq_one_letter_code
_entity_poly.pdbx_strand_id
1 'polypeptide(L)'
;MLVERVKYTIWAADMERAVGFYRDLCGGRVLKHNSVIAEVEILGSVIAIHSGGEGKRTWTGISFQVPDVVAAAREVVAAGGMLAREPEPENGEPPHLAMCVDPEGNEFMLFRKRH
;
A
#
# COMPACT_ATOMS: atom_id res chain seq x y z
N MET A 1 -5.82 -11.42 -27.64
CA MET A 1 -5.84 -10.74 -26.32
C MET A 1 -5.37 -9.31 -26.48
N LEU A 2 -6.16 -8.34 -26.02
CA LEU A 2 -5.82 -6.92 -26.13
C LEU A 2 -4.89 -6.46 -25.02
N VAL A 3 -4.92 -7.14 -23.87
CA VAL A 3 -4.17 -6.73 -22.68
C VAL A 3 -2.76 -7.31 -22.74
N GLU A 4 -1.74 -6.44 -22.62
CA GLU A 4 -0.33 -6.83 -22.58
C GLU A 4 0.26 -6.73 -21.17
N ARG A 5 -0.35 -5.88 -20.32
CA ARG A 5 0.19 -5.64 -18.98
C ARG A 5 -0.91 -5.10 -18.06
N VAL A 6 -0.83 -5.45 -16.78
CA VAL A 6 -1.71 -4.90 -15.75
C VAL A 6 -0.85 -4.22 -14.70
N LYS A 7 -1.24 -3.01 -14.30
CA LYS A 7 -0.65 -2.32 -13.17
C LYS A 7 -1.73 -1.57 -12.41
N TYR A 8 -1.54 -1.40 -11.11
CA TYR A 8 -2.41 -0.57 -10.27
C TYR A 8 -1.85 0.84 -10.23
N THR A 9 -2.66 1.83 -10.58
CA THR A 9 -2.23 3.22 -10.55
C THR A 9 -2.84 3.94 -9.36
N ILE A 10 -1.99 4.57 -8.56
CA ILE A 10 -2.37 5.43 -7.45
C ILE A 10 -1.77 6.82 -7.64
N TRP A 11 -2.23 7.79 -6.88
CA TRP A 11 -1.83 9.18 -7.04
C TRP A 11 -1.06 9.68 -5.83
N ALA A 12 -0.09 10.56 -6.07
CA ALA A 12 0.74 11.12 -5.02
C ALA A 12 0.91 12.62 -5.22
N ALA A 13 0.89 13.36 -4.10
CA ALA A 13 1.30 14.76 -4.07
C ALA A 13 2.83 14.86 -3.99
N ASP A 14 3.47 13.93 -3.28
CA ASP A 14 4.92 13.87 -3.10
C ASP A 14 5.44 12.52 -3.62
N MET A 15 6.01 12.55 -4.82
CA MET A 15 6.48 11.34 -5.51
C MET A 15 7.57 10.61 -4.73
N GLU A 16 8.55 11.33 -4.19
CA GLU A 16 9.65 10.72 -3.44
C GLU A 16 9.16 10.00 -2.19
N ARG A 17 8.23 10.62 -1.48
CA ARG A 17 7.62 10.02 -0.28
C ARG A 17 6.83 8.77 -0.63
N ALA A 18 6.05 8.82 -1.71
CA ALA A 18 5.25 7.68 -2.15
C ALA A 18 6.12 6.49 -2.58
N VAL A 19 7.15 6.76 -3.39
CA VAL A 19 8.09 5.72 -3.83
C VAL A 19 8.80 5.09 -2.63
N GLY A 20 9.28 5.92 -1.71
CA GLY A 20 9.97 5.45 -0.50
C GLY A 20 9.11 4.55 0.36
N PHE A 21 7.84 4.90 0.52
CA PHE A 21 6.89 4.11 1.29
C PHE A 21 6.75 2.68 0.72
N TYR A 22 6.46 2.55 -0.56
CA TYR A 22 6.24 1.22 -1.16
C TYR A 22 7.53 0.43 -1.36
N ARG A 23 8.63 1.13 -1.64
CA ARG A 23 9.93 0.47 -1.74
C ARG A 23 10.38 -0.09 -0.39
N ASP A 24 10.34 0.72 0.65
CA ASP A 24 10.95 0.37 1.94
C ASP A 24 10.02 -0.50 2.80
N LEU A 25 8.73 -0.18 2.86
CA LEU A 25 7.77 -0.94 3.65
C LEU A 25 7.43 -2.29 3.00
N CYS A 26 7.17 -2.29 1.70
CA CYS A 26 6.67 -3.48 1.01
C CYS A 26 7.78 -4.29 0.35
N GLY A 27 9.04 -3.91 0.48
CA GLY A 27 10.15 -4.58 -0.17
C GLY A 27 10.11 -4.46 -1.69
N GLY A 28 9.59 -3.35 -2.18
CA GLY A 28 9.39 -3.14 -3.61
C GLY A 28 10.67 -2.85 -4.37
N ARG A 29 10.68 -3.21 -5.64
CA ARG A 29 11.76 -2.90 -6.57
C ARG A 29 11.30 -1.78 -7.50
N VAL A 30 12.04 -0.68 -7.54
CA VAL A 30 11.72 0.46 -8.41
C VAL A 30 12.08 0.10 -9.85
N LEU A 31 11.06 0.05 -10.72
CA LEU A 31 11.25 -0.22 -12.15
C LEU A 31 11.39 1.07 -12.96
N LYS A 32 10.74 2.13 -12.50
CA LYS A 32 10.73 3.43 -13.16
C LYS A 32 10.50 4.51 -12.13
N HIS A 33 11.18 5.65 -12.28
CA HIS A 33 11.02 6.75 -11.35
C HIS A 33 11.40 8.08 -12.03
N ASN A 34 10.41 8.92 -12.25
CA ASN A 34 10.61 10.31 -12.66
C ASN A 34 9.58 11.20 -11.94
N SER A 35 9.55 12.48 -12.26
CA SER A 35 8.67 13.43 -11.56
C SER A 35 7.19 13.24 -11.88
N VAL A 36 6.85 12.51 -12.92
CA VAL A 36 5.46 12.33 -13.38
C VAL A 36 4.92 10.95 -12.99
N ILE A 37 5.73 9.91 -13.16
CA ILE A 37 5.30 8.54 -12.89
C ILE A 37 6.44 7.72 -12.32
N ALA A 38 6.10 6.83 -11.40
CA ALA A 38 6.99 5.80 -10.90
C ALA A 38 6.29 4.45 -10.96
N GLU A 39 7.07 3.38 -10.99
CA GLU A 39 6.57 2.01 -10.92
C GLU A 39 7.38 1.24 -9.90
N VAL A 40 6.69 0.60 -8.97
CA VAL A 40 7.30 -0.22 -7.93
C VAL A 40 6.72 -1.63 -8.04
N GLU A 41 7.57 -2.61 -8.24
CA GLU A 41 7.17 -4.01 -8.30
C GLU A 41 7.24 -4.64 -6.90
N ILE A 42 6.13 -5.24 -6.49
CA ILE A 42 6.03 -5.93 -5.20
C ILE A 42 5.56 -7.36 -5.49
N LEU A 43 6.47 -8.32 -5.38
CA LEU A 43 6.19 -9.75 -5.60
C LEU A 43 5.45 -10.02 -6.93
N GLY A 44 5.90 -9.36 -7.99
CA GLY A 44 5.33 -9.54 -9.33
C GLY A 44 4.15 -8.63 -9.66
N SER A 45 3.59 -7.93 -8.68
CA SER A 45 2.54 -6.93 -8.92
C SER A 45 3.16 -5.55 -9.05
N VAL A 46 2.64 -4.73 -9.96
CA VAL A 46 3.19 -3.40 -10.19
C VAL A 46 2.22 -2.34 -9.68
N ILE A 47 2.73 -1.51 -8.76
CA ILE A 47 2.05 -0.30 -8.30
C ILE A 47 2.65 0.85 -9.10
N ALA A 48 1.83 1.51 -9.91
CA ALA A 48 2.22 2.72 -10.61
C ALA A 48 1.78 3.92 -9.77
N ILE A 49 2.67 4.90 -9.62
CA ILE A 49 2.41 6.09 -8.83
C ILE A 49 2.47 7.27 -9.78
N HIS A 50 1.37 8.02 -9.89
CA HIS A 50 1.29 9.19 -10.76
C HIS A 50 1.29 10.46 -9.93
N SER A 51 2.02 11.48 -10.40
CA SER A 51 2.01 12.80 -9.77
C SER A 51 0.66 13.49 -9.97
N GLY A 52 0.38 14.50 -9.18
CA GLY A 52 -0.85 15.29 -9.27
C GLY A 52 -1.91 14.89 -8.27
N GLY A 53 -1.57 14.03 -7.33
CA GLY A 53 -2.45 13.71 -6.19
C GLY A 53 -2.62 14.92 -5.28
N GLU A 54 -3.75 14.97 -4.56
CA GLU A 54 -4.09 16.07 -3.65
C GLU A 54 -4.03 15.66 -2.18
N GLY A 55 -3.59 14.44 -1.88
CA GLY A 55 -3.52 13.93 -0.52
C GLY A 55 -4.87 13.51 0.06
N LYS A 56 -5.94 13.53 -0.72
CA LYS A 56 -7.27 13.13 -0.26
C LYS A 56 -7.36 11.63 -0.05
N ARG A 57 -8.13 11.25 0.97
CA ARG A 57 -8.41 9.84 1.25
C ARG A 57 -9.13 9.19 0.07
N THR A 58 -8.54 8.13 -0.46
CA THR A 58 -9.08 7.42 -1.63
C THR A 58 -8.90 5.91 -1.45
N TRP A 59 -9.99 5.17 -1.53
CA TRP A 59 -9.94 3.71 -1.50
C TRP A 59 -9.39 3.17 -2.82
N THR A 60 -8.38 2.31 -2.75
CA THR A 60 -7.70 1.77 -3.95
C THR A 60 -8.08 0.33 -4.28
N GLY A 61 -8.54 -0.42 -3.29
CA GLY A 61 -8.76 -1.87 -3.45
C GLY A 61 -7.48 -2.70 -3.34
N ILE A 62 -6.34 -2.08 -3.11
CA ILE A 62 -5.07 -2.81 -2.94
C ILE A 62 -5.10 -3.54 -1.61
N SER A 63 -4.70 -4.82 -1.63
CA SER A 63 -4.62 -5.66 -0.44
C SER A 63 -3.28 -6.38 -0.41
N PHE A 64 -2.60 -6.33 0.75
CA PHE A 64 -1.35 -7.04 0.96
C PHE A 64 -1.54 -8.13 2.00
N GLN A 65 -1.16 -9.36 1.67
CA GLN A 65 -1.15 -10.44 2.64
C GLN A 65 0.12 -10.37 3.48
N VAL A 66 -0.04 -10.40 4.78
CA VAL A 66 1.06 -10.34 5.76
C VAL A 66 0.90 -11.46 6.77
N PRO A 67 1.99 -11.93 7.39
CA PRO A 67 1.88 -12.99 8.41
C PRO A 67 1.21 -12.51 9.69
N ASP A 68 1.44 -11.25 10.08
CA ASP A 68 0.94 -10.67 11.33
C ASP A 68 0.40 -9.27 11.05
N VAL A 69 -0.91 -9.12 11.07
CA VAL A 69 -1.59 -7.86 10.75
C VAL A 69 -1.27 -6.76 11.74
N VAL A 70 -1.18 -7.07 13.03
CA VAL A 70 -0.89 -6.08 14.07
C VAL A 70 0.53 -5.53 13.91
N ALA A 71 1.51 -6.43 13.72
CA ALA A 71 2.89 -6.01 13.51
C ALA A 71 3.05 -5.21 12.23
N ALA A 72 2.42 -5.64 11.13
CA ALA A 72 2.47 -4.92 9.86
C ALA A 72 1.80 -3.54 9.94
N ALA A 73 0.69 -3.43 10.68
CA ALA A 73 0.02 -2.14 10.89
C ALA A 73 0.93 -1.12 11.60
N ARG A 74 1.73 -1.59 12.57
CA ARG A 74 2.71 -0.74 13.25
C ARG A 74 3.81 -0.27 12.31
N GLU A 75 4.25 -1.15 11.41
CA GLU A 75 5.25 -0.80 10.40
C GLU A 75 4.71 0.25 9.42
N VAL A 76 3.43 0.17 9.05
CA VAL A 76 2.77 1.20 8.23
C VAL A 76 2.85 2.56 8.89
N VAL A 77 2.51 2.64 10.18
CA VAL A 77 2.56 3.90 10.94
C VAL A 77 4.00 4.41 11.05
N ALA A 78 4.94 3.53 11.35
CA ALA A 78 6.36 3.90 11.46
C ALA A 78 6.93 4.41 10.14
N ALA A 79 6.41 3.95 9.01
CA ALA A 79 6.83 4.38 7.67
C ALA A 79 6.14 5.67 7.18
N GLY A 80 5.31 6.28 8.01
CA GLY A 80 4.62 7.54 7.67
C GLY A 80 3.18 7.39 7.21
N GLY A 81 2.66 6.18 7.18
CA GLY A 81 1.25 5.93 6.93
C GLY A 81 0.41 6.07 8.20
N MET A 82 -0.85 5.73 8.10
CA MET A 82 -1.74 5.75 9.25
C MET A 82 -2.75 4.61 9.16
N LEU A 83 -3.43 4.34 10.25
CA LEU A 83 -4.51 3.37 10.30
C LEU A 83 -5.84 4.09 10.16
N ALA A 84 -6.74 3.55 9.32
CA ALA A 84 -8.09 4.07 9.22
C ALA A 84 -8.89 3.70 10.48
N ARG A 85 -8.55 2.56 11.09
CA ARG A 85 -9.03 2.15 12.41
C ARG A 85 -8.07 1.09 12.97
N GLU A 86 -8.07 0.92 14.28
CA GLU A 86 -7.27 -0.11 14.93
C GLU A 86 -7.76 -1.51 14.54
N PRO A 87 -6.84 -2.44 14.25
CA PRO A 87 -7.23 -3.84 14.02
C PRO A 87 -7.82 -4.45 15.29
N GLU A 88 -8.91 -5.17 15.15
CA GLU A 88 -9.61 -5.78 16.29
C GLU A 88 -9.63 -7.31 16.16
N PRO A 89 -9.48 -8.03 17.29
CA PRO A 89 -9.64 -9.49 17.30
C PRO A 89 -11.03 -9.91 16.85
N GLU A 90 -11.12 -11.06 16.22
CA GLU A 90 -12.37 -11.65 15.74
C GLU A 90 -12.52 -13.06 16.29
N ASN A 91 -13.62 -13.33 16.98
CA ASN A 91 -13.92 -14.68 17.51
C ASN A 91 -12.80 -15.27 18.37
N GLY A 92 -12.11 -14.44 19.18
CA GLY A 92 -11.01 -14.86 20.02
C GLY A 92 -9.71 -15.09 19.29
N GLU A 93 -9.65 -14.84 17.98
CA GLU A 93 -8.43 -14.93 17.18
C GLU A 93 -7.82 -13.55 16.96
N PRO A 94 -6.50 -13.48 16.67
CA PRO A 94 -5.87 -12.20 16.29
C PRO A 94 -6.57 -11.57 15.09
N PRO A 95 -6.48 -10.24 14.94
CA PRO A 95 -7.07 -9.57 13.78
C PRO A 95 -6.62 -10.17 12.47
N HIS A 96 -7.54 -10.34 11.51
CA HIS A 96 -7.19 -10.87 10.20
C HIS A 96 -7.07 -9.79 9.13
N LEU A 97 -7.47 -8.56 9.43
CA LEU A 97 -7.31 -7.43 8.51
C LEU A 97 -7.04 -6.13 9.25
N ALA A 98 -6.43 -5.19 8.55
CA ALA A 98 -6.26 -3.81 8.98
C ALA A 98 -6.50 -2.89 7.78
N MET A 99 -7.20 -1.78 8.04
CA MET A 99 -7.43 -0.74 7.04
C MET A 99 -6.40 0.34 7.24
N CYS A 100 -5.59 0.58 6.23
CA CYS A 100 -4.42 1.48 6.30
C CYS A 100 -4.52 2.59 5.26
N VAL A 101 -3.71 3.62 5.47
CA VAL A 101 -3.60 4.76 4.54
C VAL A 101 -2.12 5.03 4.31
N ASP A 102 -1.71 5.15 3.06
CA ASP A 102 -0.34 5.53 2.75
C ASP A 102 -0.14 7.05 3.00
N PRO A 103 1.11 7.57 2.95
CA PRO A 103 1.35 8.99 3.20
C PRO A 103 0.67 9.95 2.22
N GLU A 104 0.14 9.43 1.11
CA GLU A 104 -0.50 10.22 0.06
C GLU A 104 -2.04 10.17 0.12
N GLY A 105 -2.60 9.51 1.12
CA GLY A 105 -4.04 9.38 1.28
C GLY A 105 -4.65 8.15 0.63
N ASN A 106 -3.86 7.31 -0.04
CA ASN A 106 -4.36 6.10 -0.67
C ASN A 106 -4.63 5.04 0.40
N GLU A 107 -5.87 4.56 0.44
CA GLU A 107 -6.30 3.55 1.40
C GLU A 107 -6.05 2.16 0.85
N PHE A 108 -5.53 1.28 1.68
CA PHE A 108 -5.26 -0.11 1.32
C PHE A 108 -5.52 -1.02 2.51
N MET A 109 -5.57 -2.33 2.25
CA MET A 109 -5.85 -3.31 3.28
C MET A 109 -4.66 -4.23 3.49
N LEU A 110 -4.41 -4.56 4.75
CA LEU A 110 -3.56 -5.68 5.14
C LEU A 110 -4.46 -6.83 5.55
N PHE A 111 -4.10 -8.03 5.20
CA PHE A 111 -4.81 -9.22 5.64
C PHE A 111 -3.84 -10.35 5.91
N ARG A 112 -4.24 -11.28 6.76
CA ARG A 112 -3.51 -12.52 6.96
C ARG A 112 -4.33 -13.69 6.45
N LYS A 113 -3.65 -14.78 6.22
CA LYS A 113 -4.31 -16.04 5.87
C LYS A 113 -5.21 -16.49 7.02
N ARG A 114 -6.42 -16.90 6.74
CA ARG A 114 -7.30 -17.53 7.73
C ARG A 114 -6.90 -18.99 7.89
N HIS A 115 -7.02 -19.47 9.08
CA HIS A 115 -6.75 -20.86 9.40
C HIS A 115 -7.97 -21.74 9.19
#